data_e966b6ab546de2a94e475cf912d68a47
#
_entry.id   e966b6ab546de2a94e475cf912d68a47
#
_cell.length_a   1.000
_cell.length_b   1.000
_cell.length_c   1.000
_cell.angle_alpha   90.00
_cell.angle_beta   90.00
_cell.angle_gamma   90.00
#
_symmetry.space_group_name_H-M   'P 1'
#
loop_
_entity.id
_entity.type
_entity.pdbx_description
1 polymer ?
#
loop_
_entity_poly.entity_id
_entity_poly.type
_entity_poly.pdbx_seq_one_letter_code
_entity_poly.pdbx_strand_id
1 'polypeptide(L)'
;MANAYVTFLLGDGRYLPGALLFAYGLRRQQTAADILCIVSESLPADVRDALLTLYDDAVVIDPVRIPHRLGQQRQDLPQIFTRFNCLLLGHDGVYEKAYDKVAVADSDILPLARYDTLFAVETPAGCINEKKEYCMEYDRTGRYVIPDRYYETGEWNWHERYACCPHGSLIPEELTDRVAADVTNMGINGALYVLSPSAEEYRSIMEDVSRPETRERLNTYRWPDMQYLTLRYSGRWHNIDIKYASFHGYPELSGLYGIHYAGLNPWNLRHRSIECFGRYEDYKLWYAAYLAMMERYPGLQENKRLAKLKKKIEELTGDSRYRFQNVYLDNVRHLL
;
A
#
# COMPACT_ATOMS: atom_id res chain seq x y z
N MET A 1 -15.72 -18.05 -0.91
CA MET A 1 -15.49 -16.82 -0.13
C MET A 1 -15.34 -15.66 -1.12
N ALA A 2 -16.10 -14.60 -0.92
CA ALA A 2 -15.99 -13.38 -1.72
C ALA A 2 -14.91 -12.47 -1.11
N ASN A 3 -13.93 -12.09 -1.89
CA ASN A 3 -12.81 -11.28 -1.42
C ASN A 3 -12.67 -10.01 -2.27
N ALA A 4 -12.14 -8.94 -1.69
CA ALA A 4 -11.85 -7.72 -2.43
C ALA A 4 -10.51 -7.10 -2.03
N TYR A 5 -9.84 -6.49 -3.00
CA TYR A 5 -8.80 -5.50 -2.78
C TYR A 5 -9.41 -4.12 -2.67
N VAL A 6 -8.96 -3.33 -1.72
CA VAL A 6 -9.52 -2.00 -1.45
C VAL A 6 -8.40 -0.98 -1.39
N THR A 7 -8.46 0.02 -2.26
CA THR A 7 -7.61 1.20 -2.17
C THR A 7 -8.41 2.45 -1.86
N PHE A 8 -7.73 3.57 -1.60
CA PHE A 8 -8.36 4.84 -1.29
C PHE A 8 -7.84 5.94 -2.20
N LEU A 9 -8.75 6.73 -2.75
CA LEU A 9 -8.41 7.91 -3.54
C LEU A 9 -9.30 9.08 -3.12
N LEU A 10 -8.77 9.90 -2.21
CA LEU A 10 -9.49 11.05 -1.65
C LEU A 10 -8.97 12.36 -2.25
N GLY A 11 -9.82 13.38 -2.24
CA GLY A 11 -9.47 14.74 -2.63
C GLY A 11 -9.26 14.92 -4.14
N ASP A 12 -8.07 15.41 -4.55
CA ASP A 12 -7.79 15.85 -5.93
C ASP A 12 -7.33 14.73 -6.90
N GLY A 13 -7.31 13.49 -6.44
CA GLY A 13 -6.89 12.34 -7.25
C GLY A 13 -5.41 12.33 -7.63
N ARG A 14 -4.53 12.98 -6.85
CA ARG A 14 -3.07 13.02 -7.14
C ARG A 14 -2.41 11.65 -7.15
N TYR A 15 -2.99 10.67 -6.46
CA TYR A 15 -2.53 9.29 -6.39
C TYR A 15 -3.12 8.39 -7.50
N LEU A 16 -3.91 8.95 -8.44
CA LEU A 16 -4.51 8.19 -9.53
C LEU A 16 -3.52 7.31 -10.30
N PRO A 17 -2.29 7.76 -10.67
CA PRO A 17 -1.35 6.91 -11.40
C PRO A 17 -0.95 5.65 -10.60
N GLY A 18 -0.74 5.80 -9.30
CA GLY A 18 -0.42 4.67 -8.41
C GLY A 18 -1.61 3.73 -8.25
N ALA A 19 -2.80 4.27 -7.97
CA ALA A 19 -4.02 3.47 -7.85
C ALA A 19 -4.30 2.63 -9.11
N LEU A 20 -4.17 3.22 -10.30
CA LEU A 20 -4.32 2.48 -11.55
C LEU A 20 -3.27 1.40 -11.71
N LEU A 21 -2.03 1.67 -11.33
CA LEU A 21 -0.96 0.69 -11.46
C LEU A 21 -1.11 -0.45 -10.44
N PHE A 22 -1.64 -0.16 -9.24
CA PHE A 22 -2.05 -1.20 -8.29
C PHE A 22 -3.07 -2.15 -8.90
N ALA A 23 -4.16 -1.62 -9.43
CA ALA A 23 -5.20 -2.43 -10.08
C ALA A 23 -4.65 -3.17 -11.31
N TYR A 24 -3.81 -2.52 -12.12
CA TYR A 24 -3.15 -3.14 -13.26
C TYR A 24 -2.34 -4.37 -12.85
N GLY A 25 -1.51 -4.27 -11.80
CA GLY A 25 -0.73 -5.39 -11.28
C GLY A 25 -1.60 -6.58 -10.88
N LEU A 26 -2.74 -6.34 -10.22
CA LEU A 26 -3.69 -7.38 -9.85
C LEU A 26 -4.38 -7.99 -11.08
N ARG A 27 -4.85 -7.17 -12.04
CA ARG A 27 -5.46 -7.65 -13.29
C ARG A 27 -4.49 -8.52 -14.11
N ARG A 28 -3.21 -8.15 -14.11
CA ARG A 28 -2.17 -8.93 -14.81
C ARG A 28 -1.89 -10.27 -14.13
N GLN A 29 -2.14 -10.39 -12.84
CA GLN A 29 -2.11 -11.66 -12.10
C GLN A 29 -3.42 -12.46 -12.23
N GLN A 30 -4.43 -11.93 -12.94
CA GLN A 30 -5.74 -12.58 -13.11
C GLN A 30 -6.42 -12.87 -11.77
N THR A 31 -6.36 -11.89 -10.84
CA THR A 31 -7.02 -12.03 -9.55
C THR A 31 -8.50 -12.41 -9.69
N ALA A 32 -8.97 -13.32 -8.84
CA ALA A 32 -10.37 -13.66 -8.72
C ALA A 32 -11.14 -12.74 -7.76
N ALA A 33 -10.43 -11.89 -7.01
CA ALA A 33 -11.04 -10.94 -6.09
C ALA A 33 -11.45 -9.65 -6.83
N ASP A 34 -12.51 -9.02 -6.36
CA ASP A 34 -12.92 -7.70 -6.84
C ASP A 34 -11.87 -6.65 -6.46
N ILE A 35 -11.72 -5.62 -7.27
CA ILE A 35 -10.82 -4.50 -7.03
C ILE A 35 -11.67 -3.23 -6.85
N LEU A 36 -11.67 -2.69 -5.64
CA LEU A 36 -12.50 -1.54 -5.26
C LEU A 36 -11.64 -0.33 -4.92
N CYS A 37 -12.11 0.85 -5.30
CA CYS A 37 -11.55 2.11 -4.80
C CYS A 37 -12.57 2.85 -3.95
N ILE A 38 -12.25 3.13 -2.69
CA ILE A 38 -13.04 4.03 -1.86
C ILE A 38 -12.65 5.47 -2.21
N VAL A 39 -13.63 6.28 -2.60
CA VAL A 39 -13.41 7.62 -3.11
C VAL A 39 -14.28 8.64 -2.36
N SER A 40 -13.80 9.90 -2.26
CA SER A 40 -14.63 10.99 -1.77
C SER A 40 -15.55 11.50 -2.88
N GLU A 41 -16.72 12.05 -2.51
CA GLU A 41 -17.65 12.69 -3.44
C GLU A 41 -16.98 13.83 -4.24
N SER A 42 -16.02 14.51 -3.63
CA SER A 42 -15.25 15.59 -4.26
C SER A 42 -14.25 15.14 -5.33
N LEU A 43 -14.09 13.82 -5.57
CA LEU A 43 -13.17 13.33 -6.59
C LEU A 43 -13.66 13.77 -7.99
N PRO A 44 -12.78 14.37 -8.84
CA PRO A 44 -13.16 14.78 -10.20
C PRO A 44 -13.70 13.61 -11.03
N ALA A 45 -14.70 13.89 -11.86
CA ALA A 45 -15.38 12.86 -12.68
C ALA A 45 -14.40 12.14 -13.62
N ASP A 46 -13.51 12.86 -14.28
CA ASP A 46 -12.49 12.29 -15.18
C ASP A 46 -11.50 11.36 -14.46
N VAL A 47 -11.27 11.58 -13.16
CA VAL A 47 -10.47 10.69 -12.32
C VAL A 47 -11.24 9.43 -11.98
N ARG A 48 -12.54 9.55 -11.66
CA ARG A 48 -13.41 8.40 -11.38
C ARG A 48 -13.59 7.52 -12.62
N ASP A 49 -13.82 8.13 -13.79
CA ASP A 49 -13.95 7.41 -15.06
C ASP A 49 -12.66 6.63 -15.41
N ALA A 50 -11.50 7.25 -15.18
CA ALA A 50 -10.22 6.58 -15.35
C ALA A 50 -10.05 5.38 -14.40
N LEU A 51 -10.46 5.51 -13.12
CA LEU A 51 -10.42 4.39 -12.17
C LEU A 51 -11.24 3.20 -12.64
N LEU A 52 -12.47 3.42 -13.10
CA LEU A 52 -13.39 2.37 -13.55
C LEU A 52 -12.90 1.60 -14.79
N THR A 53 -11.82 2.04 -15.42
CA THR A 53 -11.14 1.24 -16.47
C THR A 53 -10.51 -0.04 -15.92
N LEU A 54 -10.08 -0.03 -14.64
CA LEU A 54 -9.35 -1.14 -14.01
C LEU A 54 -9.99 -1.64 -12.70
N TYR A 55 -10.82 -0.82 -12.07
CA TYR A 55 -11.55 -1.17 -10.86
C TYR A 55 -12.94 -1.69 -11.20
N ASP A 56 -13.44 -2.62 -10.38
CA ASP A 56 -14.81 -3.13 -10.52
C ASP A 56 -15.83 -2.13 -9.98
N ASP A 57 -15.43 -1.30 -9.01
CA ASP A 57 -16.29 -0.26 -8.46
C ASP A 57 -15.49 0.87 -7.79
N ALA A 58 -16.10 2.07 -7.76
CA ALA A 58 -15.65 3.24 -7.02
C ALA A 58 -16.69 3.60 -5.96
N VAL A 59 -16.46 3.11 -4.74
CA VAL A 59 -17.39 3.30 -3.61
C VAL A 59 -17.26 4.71 -3.06
N VAL A 60 -18.32 5.52 -3.23
CA VAL A 60 -18.34 6.91 -2.77
C VAL A 60 -18.69 6.96 -1.28
N ILE A 61 -17.88 7.67 -0.51
CA ILE A 61 -18.07 7.84 0.93
C ILE A 61 -17.84 9.29 1.38
N ASP A 62 -18.42 9.62 2.53
CA ASP A 62 -18.03 10.80 3.28
C ASP A 62 -16.76 10.51 4.10
N PRO A 63 -15.68 11.30 3.92
CA PRO A 63 -14.46 11.07 4.68
C PRO A 63 -14.65 11.25 6.18
N VAL A 64 -14.18 10.28 6.95
CA VAL A 64 -14.12 10.38 8.41
C VAL A 64 -13.09 11.44 8.78
N ARG A 65 -13.51 12.46 9.57
CA ARG A 65 -12.66 13.57 9.96
C ARG A 65 -12.39 13.53 11.46
N ILE A 66 -11.14 13.22 11.81
CA ILE A 66 -10.64 13.28 13.21
C ILE A 66 -9.53 14.31 13.26
N PRO A 67 -9.71 15.45 13.95
CA PRO A 67 -8.67 16.46 14.07
C PRO A 67 -7.40 15.88 14.67
N HIS A 68 -6.24 16.27 14.13
CA HIS A 68 -4.94 15.87 14.61
C HIS A 68 -3.99 17.09 14.67
N ARG A 69 -3.16 17.19 15.72
CA ARG A 69 -2.23 18.32 15.94
C ARG A 69 -1.26 18.57 14.78
N LEU A 70 -0.89 17.51 14.05
CA LEU A 70 -0.02 17.61 12.87
C LEU A 70 -0.79 17.82 11.56
N GLY A 71 -2.11 18.02 11.60
CA GLY A 71 -2.96 18.16 10.41
C GLY A 71 -2.57 19.32 9.50
N GLN A 72 -1.94 20.38 10.02
CA GLN A 72 -1.40 21.48 9.19
C GLN A 72 -0.15 21.08 8.41
N GLN A 73 0.67 20.17 8.95
CA GLN A 73 1.89 19.68 8.32
C GLN A 73 1.61 18.49 7.40
N ARG A 74 0.63 17.64 7.79
CA ARG A 74 0.16 16.49 7.04
C ARG A 74 -1.35 16.58 6.86
N GLN A 75 -1.77 17.11 5.71
CA GLN A 75 -3.18 17.37 5.38
C GLN A 75 -4.03 16.10 5.28
N ASP A 76 -3.40 14.93 5.12
CA ASP A 76 -4.04 13.62 5.09
C ASP A 76 -4.46 13.12 6.48
N LEU A 77 -3.72 13.49 7.55
CA LEU A 77 -3.95 12.96 8.89
C LEU A 77 -5.39 13.13 9.41
N PRO A 78 -6.07 14.27 9.22
CA PRO A 78 -7.44 14.41 9.69
C PRO A 78 -8.45 13.47 9.02
N GLN A 79 -8.09 12.88 7.87
CA GLN A 79 -8.93 11.96 7.11
C GLN A 79 -8.41 10.52 7.09
N ILE A 80 -7.29 10.24 7.76
CA ILE A 80 -6.62 8.93 7.68
C ILE A 80 -7.51 7.77 8.16
N PHE A 81 -8.44 8.04 9.10
CA PHE A 81 -9.40 7.07 9.61
C PHE A 81 -10.50 6.71 8.60
N THR A 82 -10.60 7.43 7.49
CA THR A 82 -11.51 7.10 6.38
C THR A 82 -11.26 5.68 5.84
N ARG A 83 -10.03 5.16 5.96
CA ARG A 83 -9.70 3.80 5.53
C ARG A 83 -10.51 2.71 6.24
N PHE A 84 -11.03 2.98 7.44
CA PHE A 84 -11.87 2.01 8.17
C PHE A 84 -13.26 1.83 7.55
N ASN A 85 -13.66 2.65 6.58
CA ASN A 85 -14.87 2.37 5.78
C ASN A 85 -14.79 1.03 5.04
N CYS A 86 -13.60 0.45 4.85
CA CYS A 86 -13.45 -0.90 4.31
C CYS A 86 -14.19 -1.96 5.15
N LEU A 87 -14.38 -1.70 6.46
CA LEU A 87 -15.15 -2.58 7.34
C LEU A 87 -16.65 -2.61 7.02
N LEU A 88 -17.17 -1.60 6.30
CA LEU A 88 -18.56 -1.53 5.86
C LEU A 88 -18.82 -2.28 4.54
N LEU A 89 -17.84 -3.00 3.99
CA LEU A 89 -17.94 -3.79 2.77
C LEU A 89 -18.37 -5.24 3.03
N GLY A 90 -18.64 -5.59 4.29
CA GLY A 90 -19.07 -6.93 4.69
C GLY A 90 -20.57 -7.18 4.51
N HIS A 91 -21.02 -8.37 4.89
CA HIS A 91 -22.41 -8.82 4.80
C HIS A 91 -23.38 -7.98 5.64
N ASP A 92 -22.88 -7.35 6.70
CA ASP A 92 -23.66 -6.48 7.62
C ASP A 92 -23.43 -4.97 7.34
N GLY A 93 -22.73 -4.67 6.23
CA GLY A 93 -22.34 -3.32 5.86
C GLY A 93 -23.40 -2.54 5.08
N VAL A 94 -23.14 -1.26 4.83
CA VAL A 94 -24.08 -0.31 4.21
C VAL A 94 -23.91 -0.15 2.69
N TYR A 95 -22.87 -0.71 2.10
CA TYR A 95 -22.53 -0.49 0.68
C TYR A 95 -23.05 -1.59 -0.26
N GLU A 96 -24.01 -2.40 0.18
CA GLU A 96 -24.57 -3.51 -0.61
C GLU A 96 -23.48 -4.48 -1.14
N LYS A 97 -22.40 -4.61 -0.40
CA LYS A 97 -21.30 -5.52 -0.66
C LYS A 97 -21.33 -6.66 0.37
N ALA A 98 -20.71 -7.78 0.03
CA ALA A 98 -20.79 -8.98 0.86
C ALA A 98 -19.46 -9.75 0.83
N TYR A 99 -18.35 -9.06 1.20
CA TYR A 99 -17.05 -9.70 1.21
C TYR A 99 -16.76 -10.37 2.56
N ASP A 100 -16.15 -11.54 2.47
CA ASP A 100 -15.66 -12.30 3.64
C ASP A 100 -14.33 -11.73 4.14
N LYS A 101 -13.45 -11.29 3.19
CA LYS A 101 -12.18 -10.64 3.47
C LYS A 101 -11.92 -9.48 2.54
N VAL A 102 -11.32 -8.43 3.08
CA VAL A 102 -10.81 -7.30 2.32
C VAL A 102 -9.32 -7.13 2.56
N ALA A 103 -8.54 -7.05 1.48
CA ALA A 103 -7.14 -6.66 1.52
C ALA A 103 -7.04 -5.16 1.22
N VAL A 104 -6.78 -4.39 2.26
CA VAL A 104 -6.62 -2.94 2.18
C VAL A 104 -5.19 -2.62 1.80
N ALA A 105 -5.02 -1.82 0.75
CA ALA A 105 -3.71 -1.46 0.23
C ALA A 105 -3.61 0.04 -0.07
N ASP A 106 -2.46 0.64 0.21
CA ASP A 106 -2.16 1.99 -0.23
C ASP A 106 -2.02 2.03 -1.76
N SER A 107 -2.48 3.11 -2.37
CA SER A 107 -2.45 3.30 -3.82
C SER A 107 -1.05 3.51 -4.41
N ASP A 108 0.00 3.52 -3.60
CA ASP A 108 1.41 3.55 -4.02
C ASP A 108 2.12 2.20 -3.87
N ILE A 109 1.35 1.10 -3.82
CA ILE A 109 1.87 -0.25 -3.95
C ILE A 109 1.76 -0.72 -5.41
N LEU A 110 2.79 -1.37 -5.92
CA LEU A 110 2.78 -2.13 -7.17
C LEU A 110 2.78 -3.63 -6.86
N PRO A 111 1.65 -4.33 -7.04
CA PRO A 111 1.59 -5.79 -6.92
C PRO A 111 2.40 -6.47 -8.03
N LEU A 112 3.30 -7.37 -7.68
CA LEU A 112 4.14 -8.10 -8.62
C LEU A 112 3.68 -9.54 -8.81
N ALA A 113 3.40 -10.27 -7.73
CA ALA A 113 3.07 -11.69 -7.80
C ALA A 113 2.29 -12.16 -6.56
N ARG A 114 1.53 -13.26 -6.70
CA ARG A 114 0.94 -14.05 -5.61
C ARG A 114 0.01 -13.28 -4.66
N TYR A 115 -0.56 -12.16 -5.07
CA TYR A 115 -1.36 -11.33 -4.16
C TYR A 115 -2.58 -12.07 -3.62
N ASP A 116 -3.26 -12.92 -4.40
CA ASP A 116 -4.43 -13.66 -3.93
C ASP A 116 -4.14 -14.62 -2.76
N THR A 117 -2.87 -14.99 -2.54
CA THR A 117 -2.49 -15.78 -1.36
C THR A 117 -2.65 -15.01 -0.04
N LEU A 118 -2.76 -13.69 -0.06
CA LEU A 118 -3.09 -12.88 1.11
C LEU A 118 -4.43 -13.28 1.75
N PHE A 119 -5.39 -13.71 0.94
CA PHE A 119 -6.70 -14.14 1.43
C PHE A 119 -6.70 -15.50 2.13
N ALA A 120 -5.60 -16.26 2.03
CA ALA A 120 -5.43 -17.49 2.78
C ALA A 120 -4.99 -17.26 4.24
N VAL A 121 -4.46 -16.08 4.55
CA VAL A 121 -4.04 -15.73 5.92
C VAL A 121 -5.26 -15.48 6.81
N GLU A 122 -5.19 -15.89 8.08
CA GLU A 122 -6.21 -15.55 9.07
C GLU A 122 -6.22 -14.05 9.36
N THR A 123 -7.40 -13.51 9.70
CA THR A 123 -7.60 -12.08 9.93
C THR A 123 -7.77 -11.75 11.42
N PRO A 124 -7.32 -10.57 11.87
CA PRO A 124 -6.62 -9.53 11.10
C PRO A 124 -5.18 -9.94 10.73
N ALA A 125 -4.75 -9.56 9.53
CA ALA A 125 -3.39 -9.82 9.09
C ALA A 125 -2.71 -8.55 8.58
N GLY A 126 -1.41 -8.41 8.87
CA GLY A 126 -0.64 -7.24 8.45
C GLY A 126 0.86 -7.46 8.66
N CYS A 127 1.68 -6.66 7.99
CA CYS A 127 3.12 -6.74 8.14
C CYS A 127 3.54 -6.01 9.42
N ILE A 128 4.17 -6.72 10.38
CA ILE A 128 4.82 -6.05 11.53
C ILE A 128 5.99 -5.22 11.01
N ASN A 129 6.00 -3.93 11.25
CA ASN A 129 7.02 -3.03 10.76
C ASN A 129 7.28 -1.89 11.76
N GLU A 130 7.92 -2.21 12.87
CA GLU A 130 8.18 -1.26 13.94
C GLU A 130 8.96 -0.02 13.45
N LYS A 131 9.99 -0.22 12.63
CA LYS A 131 10.83 0.85 12.04
C LYS A 131 11.29 0.45 10.64
N LYS A 132 11.29 1.41 9.73
CA LYS A 132 11.71 1.18 8.33
C LYS A 132 13.13 0.61 8.25
N GLU A 133 14.02 1.07 9.11
CA GLU A 133 15.42 0.64 9.18
C GLU A 133 15.59 -0.86 9.47
N TYR A 134 14.57 -1.50 10.03
CA TYR A 134 14.60 -2.93 10.29
C TYR A 134 14.44 -3.79 9.04
N CYS A 135 13.91 -3.20 7.96
CA CYS A 135 13.71 -3.89 6.68
C CYS A 135 14.83 -3.64 5.68
N MET A 136 15.76 -2.72 5.98
CA MET A 136 16.73 -2.20 5.03
C MET A 136 18.10 -2.08 5.68
N GLU A 137 19.13 -2.47 4.94
CA GLU A 137 20.52 -2.24 5.31
C GLU A 137 21.14 -1.18 4.39
N TYR A 138 22.00 -0.34 4.95
CA TYR A 138 22.71 0.72 4.24
C TYR A 138 24.19 0.67 4.55
N ASP A 139 25.02 0.89 3.56
CA ASP A 139 26.42 1.11 3.76
C ASP A 139 26.71 2.52 4.32
N ARG A 140 27.99 2.81 4.60
CA ARG A 140 28.42 4.10 5.12
C ARG A 140 28.19 5.27 4.17
N THR A 141 27.89 4.99 2.90
CA THR A 141 27.60 5.98 1.87
C THR A 141 26.09 6.20 1.66
N GLY A 142 25.25 5.49 2.43
CA GLY A 142 23.80 5.54 2.31
C GLY A 142 23.26 4.75 1.12
N ARG A 143 24.04 3.81 0.57
CA ARG A 143 23.57 2.88 -0.46
C ARG A 143 22.99 1.64 0.17
N TYR A 144 21.95 1.07 -0.45
CA TYR A 144 21.46 -0.24 -0.07
C TYR A 144 22.56 -1.29 -0.21
N VAL A 145 22.68 -2.13 0.80
CA VAL A 145 23.53 -3.30 0.80
C VAL A 145 22.65 -4.51 1.08
N ILE A 146 22.72 -5.48 0.18
CA ILE A 146 22.18 -6.80 0.45
C ILE A 146 23.37 -7.70 0.76
N PRO A 147 23.49 -8.21 2.00
CA PRO A 147 24.52 -9.20 2.34
C PRO A 147 24.41 -10.43 1.44
N ASP A 148 25.56 -11.02 1.07
CA ASP A 148 25.63 -12.18 0.17
C ASP A 148 24.72 -13.33 0.61
N ARG A 149 24.58 -13.55 1.94
CA ARG A 149 23.68 -14.55 2.51
C ARG A 149 22.23 -14.41 2.07
N TYR A 150 21.75 -13.20 1.83
CA TYR A 150 20.36 -12.98 1.38
C TYR A 150 20.17 -13.36 -0.09
N TYR A 151 21.21 -13.22 -0.92
CA TYR A 151 21.15 -13.75 -2.29
C TYR A 151 21.10 -15.28 -2.30
N GLU A 152 21.81 -15.93 -1.37
CA GLU A 152 21.86 -17.39 -1.28
C GLU A 152 20.54 -17.97 -0.74
N THR A 153 19.95 -17.36 0.29
CA THR A 153 18.77 -17.87 1.00
C THR A 153 17.45 -17.25 0.50
N GLY A 154 17.49 -16.10 -0.15
CA GLY A 154 16.31 -15.29 -0.47
C GLY A 154 15.65 -14.65 0.77
N GLU A 155 16.35 -14.66 1.90
CA GLU A 155 15.90 -14.07 3.16
C GLU A 155 16.57 -12.71 3.37
N TRP A 156 15.88 -11.82 4.09
CA TRP A 156 16.35 -10.47 4.43
C TRP A 156 16.56 -10.35 5.93
N ASN A 157 17.19 -9.25 6.39
CA ASN A 157 17.32 -8.92 7.80
C ASN A 157 15.96 -8.90 8.54
N TRP A 158 14.87 -8.61 7.84
CA TRP A 158 13.51 -8.77 8.31
C TRP A 158 13.24 -10.18 8.82
N HIS A 159 13.58 -11.21 8.05
CA HIS A 159 13.34 -12.61 8.41
C HIS A 159 14.15 -13.03 9.63
N GLU A 160 15.37 -12.54 9.77
CA GLU A 160 16.17 -12.74 10.99
C GLU A 160 15.52 -12.08 12.21
N ARG A 161 15.11 -10.80 12.05
CA ARG A 161 14.57 -10.01 13.16
C ARG A 161 13.22 -10.53 13.64
N TYR A 162 12.38 -10.96 12.72
CA TYR A 162 11.03 -11.44 13.00
C TYR A 162 10.88 -12.94 12.69
N ALA A 163 11.95 -13.72 12.94
CA ALA A 163 11.90 -15.18 12.76
C ALA A 163 10.80 -15.86 13.57
N CYS A 164 10.34 -15.22 14.66
CA CYS A 164 9.16 -15.65 15.44
C CYS A 164 7.83 -15.42 14.71
N CYS A 165 7.80 -14.67 13.61
CA CYS A 165 6.59 -14.28 12.89
C CYS A 165 6.69 -14.68 11.40
N PRO A 166 6.77 -15.97 11.03
CA PRO A 166 6.71 -16.36 9.62
C PRO A 166 5.36 -15.94 9.01
N HIS A 167 5.30 -15.88 7.68
CA HIS A 167 4.06 -15.52 6.97
C HIS A 167 2.87 -16.39 7.41
N GLY A 168 1.76 -15.75 7.75
CA GLY A 168 0.53 -16.41 8.22
C GLY A 168 0.53 -16.78 9.70
N SER A 169 1.64 -16.65 10.44
CA SER A 169 1.66 -16.94 11.87
C SER A 169 1.13 -15.79 12.72
N LEU A 170 0.64 -16.11 13.92
CA LEU A 170 0.27 -15.11 14.91
C LEU A 170 1.50 -14.28 15.32
N ILE A 171 1.35 -12.96 15.32
CA ILE A 171 2.38 -12.04 15.82
C ILE A 171 2.31 -12.03 17.35
N PRO A 172 3.44 -12.25 18.07
CA PRO A 172 3.46 -12.14 19.52
C PRO A 172 2.94 -10.77 20.01
N GLU A 173 2.07 -10.81 21.02
CA GLU A 173 1.44 -9.61 21.60
C GLU A 173 2.47 -8.60 22.06
N GLU A 174 3.59 -9.06 22.60
CA GLU A 174 4.69 -8.23 23.08
C GLU A 174 5.29 -7.34 21.97
N LEU A 175 5.22 -7.76 20.70
CA LEU A 175 5.69 -6.95 19.58
C LEU A 175 4.71 -5.83 19.26
N THR A 176 3.41 -6.10 19.27
CA THR A 176 2.38 -5.11 18.99
C THR A 176 2.21 -4.11 20.13
N ASP A 177 2.38 -4.56 21.38
CA ASP A 177 2.25 -3.70 22.57
C ASP A 177 3.39 -2.67 22.70
N ARG A 178 4.53 -2.88 22.06
CA ARG A 178 5.63 -1.89 22.04
C ARG A 178 5.20 -0.53 21.49
N VAL A 179 4.15 -0.48 20.67
CA VAL A 179 3.59 0.77 20.15
C VAL A 179 3.05 1.67 21.27
N ALA A 180 2.54 1.09 22.36
CA ALA A 180 2.04 1.87 23.49
C ALA A 180 3.17 2.60 24.24
N ALA A 181 4.37 2.04 24.25
CA ALA A 181 5.53 2.59 24.96
C ALA A 181 6.40 3.52 24.09
N ASP A 182 6.35 3.36 22.76
CA ASP A 182 7.18 4.13 21.82
C ASP A 182 6.31 4.73 20.69
N VAL A 183 6.02 6.02 20.79
CA VAL A 183 5.23 6.76 19.77
C VAL A 183 5.92 6.84 18.39
N THR A 184 7.19 6.46 18.29
CA THR A 184 7.93 6.36 17.03
C THR A 184 7.84 4.97 16.41
N ASN A 185 7.30 3.99 17.12
CA ASN A 185 7.04 2.65 16.63
C ASN A 185 5.78 2.66 15.74
N MET A 186 5.92 2.24 14.49
CA MET A 186 4.80 2.21 13.53
C MET A 186 3.83 1.05 13.77
N GLY A 187 4.30 -0.03 14.40
CA GLY A 187 3.50 -1.25 14.61
C GLY A 187 3.24 -2.02 13.31
N ILE A 188 1.98 -2.34 13.06
CA ILE A 188 1.56 -2.95 11.79
C ILE A 188 1.55 -1.90 10.68
N ASN A 189 2.15 -2.24 9.55
CA ASN A 189 2.21 -1.34 8.39
C ASN A 189 0.80 -1.13 7.81
N GLY A 190 0.33 0.12 7.85
CA GLY A 190 -0.98 0.47 7.30
C GLY A 190 -1.06 0.45 5.76
N ALA A 191 0.06 0.24 5.08
CA ALA A 191 0.06 0.19 3.62
C ALA A 191 -0.56 -1.10 3.06
N LEU A 192 -0.51 -2.21 3.79
CA LEU A 192 -1.11 -3.48 3.38
C LEU A 192 -1.55 -4.30 4.61
N TYR A 193 -2.83 -4.56 4.69
CA TYR A 193 -3.40 -5.44 5.72
C TYR A 193 -4.68 -6.12 5.24
N VAL A 194 -5.07 -7.23 5.86
CA VAL A 194 -6.28 -7.99 5.52
C VAL A 194 -7.19 -8.04 6.74
N LEU A 195 -8.46 -7.72 6.54
CA LEU A 195 -9.51 -7.76 7.58
C LEU A 195 -10.70 -8.58 7.10
N SER A 196 -11.45 -9.12 8.05
CA SER A 196 -12.84 -9.54 7.84
C SER A 196 -13.74 -8.33 8.11
N PRO A 197 -14.47 -7.81 7.11
CA PRO A 197 -15.31 -6.64 7.29
C PRO A 197 -16.44 -6.89 8.28
N SER A 198 -16.71 -5.90 9.14
CA SER A 198 -17.84 -5.90 10.08
C SER A 198 -18.28 -4.49 10.38
N ALA A 199 -19.57 -4.21 10.17
CA ALA A 199 -20.16 -2.91 10.51
C ALA A 199 -20.22 -2.69 12.03
N GLU A 200 -20.30 -3.75 12.82
CA GLU A 200 -20.22 -3.66 14.29
C GLU A 200 -18.82 -3.17 14.71
N GLU A 201 -17.77 -3.76 14.14
CA GLU A 201 -16.39 -3.34 14.42
C GLU A 201 -16.15 -1.90 13.97
N TYR A 202 -16.67 -1.50 12.81
CA TYR A 202 -16.62 -0.10 12.36
C TYR A 202 -17.24 0.85 13.38
N ARG A 203 -18.48 0.55 13.85
CA ARG A 203 -19.15 1.37 14.87
C ARG A 203 -18.33 1.45 16.16
N SER A 204 -17.83 0.32 16.63
CA SER A 204 -17.00 0.26 17.84
C SER A 204 -15.73 1.11 17.73
N ILE A 205 -15.04 1.07 16.56
CA ILE A 205 -13.90 1.95 16.29
C ILE A 205 -14.30 3.42 16.29
N MET A 206 -15.39 3.78 15.60
CA MET A 206 -15.84 5.18 15.52
C MET A 206 -16.28 5.73 16.90
N GLU A 207 -16.89 4.93 17.74
CA GLU A 207 -17.21 5.29 19.13
C GLU A 207 -15.93 5.51 19.94
N ASP A 208 -14.96 4.58 19.85
CA ASP A 208 -13.72 4.68 20.61
C ASP A 208 -12.89 5.90 20.20
N VAL A 209 -12.66 6.12 18.90
CA VAL A 209 -11.90 7.29 18.43
C VAL A 209 -12.61 8.62 18.64
N SER A 210 -13.90 8.59 19.03
CA SER A 210 -14.68 9.79 19.40
C SER A 210 -14.48 10.18 20.86
N ARG A 211 -13.99 9.30 21.71
CA ARG A 211 -13.76 9.57 23.15
C ARG A 211 -12.61 10.54 23.34
N PRO A 212 -12.72 11.49 24.28
CA PRO A 212 -11.67 12.48 24.52
C PRO A 212 -10.30 11.86 24.84
N GLU A 213 -10.26 10.85 25.69
CA GLU A 213 -9.04 10.16 26.11
C GLU A 213 -8.36 9.44 24.94
N THR A 214 -9.12 8.82 24.04
CA THR A 214 -8.60 8.19 22.82
C THR A 214 -8.05 9.24 21.87
N ARG A 215 -8.76 10.36 21.67
CA ARG A 215 -8.28 11.48 20.83
C ARG A 215 -6.99 12.09 21.36
N GLU A 216 -6.86 12.27 22.68
CA GLU A 216 -5.65 12.76 23.29
C GLU A 216 -4.48 11.82 23.00
N ARG A 217 -4.66 10.50 23.15
CA ARG A 217 -3.68 9.50 22.80
C ARG A 217 -3.33 9.52 21.31
N LEU A 218 -4.32 9.56 20.41
CA LEU A 218 -4.10 9.65 18.96
C LEU A 218 -3.25 10.86 18.60
N ASN A 219 -3.41 12.00 19.27
CA ASN A 219 -2.61 13.19 19.06
C ASN A 219 -1.13 13.05 19.45
N THR A 220 -0.76 12.02 20.21
CA THR A 220 0.65 11.71 20.50
C THR A 220 1.29 10.88 19.36
N TYR A 221 0.50 10.17 18.58
CA TYR A 221 0.97 9.25 17.55
C TYR A 221 1.44 9.98 16.29
N ARG A 222 2.49 9.46 15.67
CA ARG A 222 3.00 9.95 14.40
C ARG A 222 2.24 9.33 13.22
N TRP A 223 1.75 8.11 13.38
CA TRP A 223 0.93 7.35 12.43
C TRP A 223 -0.33 6.84 13.14
N PRO A 224 -1.31 7.74 13.39
CA PRO A 224 -2.39 7.48 14.34
C PRO A 224 -3.29 6.31 13.94
N ASP A 225 -3.55 6.10 12.67
CA ASP A 225 -4.35 4.98 12.16
C ASP A 225 -3.62 3.64 12.35
N MET A 226 -2.33 3.59 11.98
CA MET A 226 -1.51 2.38 12.08
C MET A 226 -1.31 1.97 13.54
N GLN A 227 -0.92 2.92 14.38
CA GLN A 227 -0.64 2.68 15.80
C GLN A 227 -1.93 2.32 16.55
N TYR A 228 -3.04 3.01 16.24
CA TYR A 228 -4.35 2.66 16.79
C TYR A 228 -4.77 1.24 16.40
N LEU A 229 -4.70 0.90 15.12
CA LEU A 229 -5.11 -0.41 14.62
C LEU A 229 -4.22 -1.52 15.17
N THR A 230 -2.92 -1.28 15.30
CA THR A 230 -1.97 -2.22 15.91
C THR A 230 -2.40 -2.60 17.31
N LEU A 231 -2.69 -1.61 18.15
CA LEU A 231 -3.11 -1.83 19.55
C LEU A 231 -4.53 -2.40 19.65
N ARG A 232 -5.45 -1.99 18.76
CA ARG A 232 -6.83 -2.48 18.71
C ARG A 232 -6.89 -4.01 18.55
N TYR A 233 -5.98 -4.54 17.75
CA TYR A 233 -5.90 -5.97 17.46
C TYR A 233 -4.65 -6.64 18.04
N SER A 234 -4.00 -6.06 19.03
CA SER A 234 -2.86 -6.67 19.72
C SER A 234 -3.19 -8.09 20.20
N GLY A 235 -2.27 -9.02 20.03
CA GLY A 235 -2.46 -10.43 20.33
C GLY A 235 -3.34 -11.22 19.32
N ARG A 236 -3.84 -10.57 18.24
CA ARG A 236 -4.68 -11.21 17.20
C ARG A 236 -4.13 -11.08 15.79
N TRP A 237 -3.10 -10.27 15.58
CA TRP A 237 -2.51 -10.06 14.27
C TRP A 237 -1.78 -11.29 13.74
N HIS A 238 -2.04 -11.64 12.47
CA HIS A 238 -1.24 -12.60 11.72
C HIS A 238 -0.27 -11.86 10.80
N ASN A 239 0.95 -12.38 10.67
CA ASN A 239 1.99 -11.67 9.92
C ASN A 239 1.82 -11.86 8.40
N ILE A 240 1.86 -10.75 7.67
CA ILE A 240 2.09 -10.73 6.22
C ILE A 240 3.58 -10.52 5.99
N ASP A 241 4.22 -11.39 5.19
CA ASP A 241 5.63 -11.25 4.84
C ASP A 241 5.89 -9.90 4.17
N ILE A 242 7.00 -9.26 4.51
CA ILE A 242 7.44 -7.99 3.93
C ILE A 242 7.56 -8.03 2.40
N LYS A 243 7.74 -9.20 1.79
CA LYS A 243 7.78 -9.38 0.34
C LYS A 243 6.54 -8.87 -0.40
N TYR A 244 5.38 -8.77 0.27
CA TYR A 244 4.15 -8.27 -0.33
C TYR A 244 4.08 -6.74 -0.43
N ALA A 245 4.83 -6.02 0.41
CA ALA A 245 4.87 -4.56 0.41
C ALA A 245 6.28 -4.07 0.81
N SER A 246 7.31 -4.60 0.14
CA SER A 246 8.69 -4.20 0.36
C SER A 246 8.86 -2.71 0.08
N PHE A 247 9.61 -2.01 0.93
CA PHE A 247 9.91 -0.61 0.66
C PHE A 247 10.71 -0.46 -0.64
N HIS A 248 10.42 0.63 -1.36
CA HIS A 248 11.12 1.01 -2.58
C HIS A 248 12.63 1.16 -2.35
N GLY A 249 13.38 1.00 -3.44
CA GLY A 249 14.84 1.07 -3.43
C GLY A 249 15.51 -0.25 -3.07
N TYR A 250 14.76 -1.33 -2.90
CA TYR A 250 15.32 -2.66 -2.69
C TYR A 250 15.92 -3.18 -4.02
N PRO A 251 17.21 -3.52 -4.07
CA PRO A 251 17.88 -3.83 -5.33
C PRO A 251 17.51 -5.19 -5.92
N GLU A 252 17.05 -6.15 -5.12
CA GLU A 252 16.70 -7.49 -5.57
C GLU A 252 15.16 -7.61 -5.76
N LEU A 253 14.73 -7.68 -7.02
CA LEU A 253 13.30 -7.75 -7.37
C LEU A 253 12.75 -9.17 -7.45
N SER A 254 13.60 -10.18 -7.70
CA SER A 254 13.17 -11.55 -8.01
C SER A 254 12.39 -12.21 -6.87
N GLY A 255 12.69 -11.86 -5.64
CA GLY A 255 12.02 -12.38 -4.44
C GLY A 255 10.77 -11.61 -4.00
N LEU A 256 10.44 -10.46 -4.65
CA LEU A 256 9.35 -9.59 -4.21
C LEU A 256 8.00 -10.03 -4.79
N TYR A 257 6.95 -9.85 -3.98
CA TYR A 257 5.56 -9.99 -4.39
C TYR A 257 4.88 -8.63 -4.60
N GLY A 258 5.41 -7.56 -3.99
CA GLY A 258 4.94 -6.19 -4.17
C GLY A 258 5.94 -5.15 -3.67
N ILE A 259 5.83 -3.94 -4.19
CA ILE A 259 6.70 -2.81 -3.85
C ILE A 259 5.85 -1.64 -3.37
N HIS A 260 6.20 -1.08 -2.21
CA HIS A 260 5.55 0.09 -1.63
C HIS A 260 6.44 1.33 -1.80
N TYR A 261 6.02 2.28 -2.62
CA TYR A 261 6.75 3.51 -2.94
C TYR A 261 6.48 4.63 -1.91
N ALA A 262 6.60 4.31 -0.63
CA ALA A 262 6.30 5.22 0.47
C ALA A 262 7.12 6.51 0.43
N GLY A 263 6.45 7.65 0.30
CA GLY A 263 7.05 8.98 0.39
C GLY A 263 7.65 9.53 -0.90
N LEU A 264 8.33 8.73 -1.70
CA LEU A 264 8.87 9.11 -3.02
C LEU A 264 8.09 8.42 -4.13
N ASN A 265 6.90 8.92 -4.42
CA ASN A 265 6.05 8.32 -5.45
C ASN A 265 6.66 8.50 -6.84
N PRO A 266 6.74 7.43 -7.68
CA PRO A 266 7.37 7.46 -9.00
C PRO A 266 6.77 8.45 -9.99
N TRP A 267 5.50 8.83 -9.82
CA TRP A 267 4.83 9.83 -10.66
C TRP A 267 5.17 11.28 -10.30
N ASN A 268 5.85 11.53 -9.17
CA ASN A 268 6.35 12.84 -8.76
C ASN A 268 7.69 13.14 -9.41
N LEU A 269 7.72 13.36 -10.74
CA LEU A 269 8.93 13.63 -11.52
C LEU A 269 9.46 15.05 -11.25
N ARG A 270 9.96 15.30 -10.03
CA ARG A 270 10.66 16.51 -9.64
C ARG A 270 12.18 16.28 -9.68
N HIS A 271 12.95 17.32 -10.01
CA HIS A 271 14.39 17.25 -10.28
C HIS A 271 15.20 16.40 -9.28
N ARG A 272 15.01 16.58 -7.97
CA ARG A 272 15.73 15.80 -6.94
C ARG A 272 15.30 14.33 -6.86
N SER A 273 14.08 14.03 -7.24
CA SER A 273 13.56 12.65 -7.22
C SER A 273 14.05 11.86 -8.43
N ILE A 274 14.19 12.50 -9.60
CA ILE A 274 14.61 11.84 -10.85
C ILE A 274 16.02 11.22 -10.72
N GLU A 275 16.96 11.92 -10.08
CA GLU A 275 18.31 11.39 -9.87
C GLU A 275 18.30 10.09 -9.02
N CYS A 276 17.40 9.99 -8.04
CA CYS A 276 17.22 8.78 -7.24
C CYS A 276 16.61 7.65 -8.07
N PHE A 277 15.63 7.96 -8.92
CA PHE A 277 14.89 6.95 -9.67
C PHE A 277 15.76 6.16 -10.65
N GLY A 278 16.78 6.79 -11.25
CA GLY A 278 17.74 6.09 -12.12
C GLY A 278 18.67 5.10 -11.42
N ARG A 279 18.70 5.11 -10.07
CA ARG A 279 19.54 4.20 -9.27
C ARG A 279 18.84 2.90 -8.92
N TYR A 280 17.51 2.88 -8.90
CA TYR A 280 16.72 1.79 -8.36
C TYR A 280 15.91 1.08 -9.44
N GLU A 281 16.07 -0.24 -9.52
CA GLU A 281 15.39 -1.06 -10.53
C GLU A 281 13.87 -1.08 -10.36
N ASP A 282 13.36 -0.95 -9.15
CA ASP A 282 11.94 -0.89 -8.86
C ASP A 282 11.26 0.37 -9.45
N TYR A 283 11.95 1.53 -9.46
CA TYR A 283 11.44 2.72 -10.13
C TYR A 283 11.41 2.56 -11.64
N LYS A 284 12.45 1.95 -12.23
CA LYS A 284 12.50 1.64 -13.66
C LYS A 284 11.37 0.68 -14.04
N LEU A 285 11.11 -0.33 -13.18
CA LEU A 285 9.98 -1.24 -13.34
C LEU A 285 8.65 -0.50 -13.30
N TRP A 286 8.46 0.43 -12.36
CA TRP A 286 7.24 1.23 -12.26
C TRP A 286 6.96 1.99 -13.56
N TYR A 287 7.99 2.63 -14.15
CA TYR A 287 7.86 3.34 -15.41
C TYR A 287 7.52 2.41 -16.58
N ALA A 288 8.18 1.28 -16.68
CA ALA A 288 7.91 0.30 -17.72
C ALA A 288 6.46 -0.25 -17.61
N ALA A 289 6.04 -0.63 -16.42
CA ALA A 289 4.67 -1.10 -16.17
C ALA A 289 3.62 -0.01 -16.43
N TYR A 290 3.92 1.26 -16.10
CA TYR A 290 3.03 2.37 -16.40
C TYR A 290 2.85 2.58 -17.90
N LEU A 291 3.93 2.54 -18.68
CA LEU A 291 3.86 2.65 -20.14
C LEU A 291 3.07 1.47 -20.75
N ALA A 292 3.33 0.25 -20.29
CA ALA A 292 2.60 -0.95 -20.74
C ALA A 292 1.10 -0.86 -20.40
N MET A 293 0.74 -0.37 -19.21
CA MET A 293 -0.65 -0.09 -18.83
C MET A 293 -1.30 0.92 -19.78
N MET A 294 -0.64 2.04 -20.05
CA MET A 294 -1.16 3.09 -20.94
C MET A 294 -1.29 2.67 -22.41
N GLU A 295 -0.46 1.72 -22.84
CA GLU A 295 -0.58 1.10 -24.16
C GLU A 295 -1.77 0.12 -24.22
N ARG A 296 -1.92 -0.71 -23.18
CA ARG A 296 -2.99 -1.70 -23.10
C ARG A 296 -4.38 -1.09 -22.92
N TYR A 297 -4.47 0.06 -22.27
CA TYR A 297 -5.71 0.79 -21.98
C TYR A 297 -5.64 2.21 -22.57
N PRO A 298 -5.73 2.36 -23.90
CA PRO A 298 -5.51 3.64 -24.57
C PRO A 298 -6.52 4.73 -24.15
N GLY A 299 -7.73 4.37 -23.71
CA GLY A 299 -8.71 5.31 -23.16
C GLY A 299 -8.22 6.08 -21.93
N LEU A 300 -7.27 5.55 -21.17
CA LEU A 300 -6.65 6.29 -20.06
C LEU A 300 -5.92 7.58 -20.50
N GLN A 301 -5.55 7.68 -21.78
CA GLN A 301 -4.90 8.88 -22.33
C GLN A 301 -5.86 10.07 -22.47
N GLU A 302 -7.17 9.86 -22.38
CA GLU A 302 -8.16 10.93 -22.32
C GLU A 302 -8.03 11.76 -21.04
N ASN A 303 -7.57 11.15 -19.95
CA ASN A 303 -7.23 11.89 -18.73
C ASN A 303 -5.92 12.65 -18.93
N LYS A 304 -6.00 14.00 -18.94
CA LYS A 304 -4.88 14.89 -19.20
C LYS A 304 -3.67 14.70 -18.26
N ARG A 305 -3.93 14.32 -16.99
CA ARG A 305 -2.87 14.08 -16.00
C ARG A 305 -2.08 12.83 -16.38
N LEU A 306 -2.77 11.75 -16.74
CA LEU A 306 -2.14 10.48 -17.14
C LEU A 306 -1.38 10.63 -18.46
N ALA A 307 -1.96 11.27 -19.47
CA ALA A 307 -1.29 11.52 -20.74
C ALA A 307 -0.02 12.37 -20.58
N LYS A 308 -0.08 13.41 -19.74
CA LYS A 308 1.09 14.25 -19.43
C LYS A 308 2.19 13.47 -18.71
N LEU A 309 1.81 12.59 -17.79
CA LEU A 309 2.77 11.72 -17.08
C LEU A 309 3.41 10.72 -18.05
N LYS A 310 2.61 10.06 -18.92
CA LYS A 310 3.11 9.16 -19.97
C LYS A 310 4.21 9.83 -20.80
N LYS A 311 3.93 11.03 -21.34
CA LYS A 311 4.91 11.77 -22.14
C LYS A 311 6.21 12.04 -21.38
N LYS A 312 6.12 12.44 -20.11
CA LYS A 312 7.31 12.68 -19.28
C LYS A 312 8.11 11.39 -19.01
N ILE A 313 7.43 10.27 -18.81
CA ILE A 313 8.09 8.98 -18.61
C ILE A 313 8.76 8.52 -19.91
N GLU A 314 8.13 8.70 -21.07
CA GLU A 314 8.74 8.40 -22.37
C GLU A 314 10.02 9.24 -22.61
N GLU A 315 9.97 10.54 -22.32
CA GLU A 315 11.13 11.41 -22.36
C GLU A 315 12.25 10.93 -21.42
N LEU A 316 11.90 10.56 -20.18
CA LEU A 316 12.85 10.09 -19.17
C LEU A 316 13.48 8.75 -19.57
N THR A 317 12.68 7.78 -20.00
CA THR A 317 13.13 6.43 -20.39
C THR A 317 13.82 6.38 -21.76
N GLY A 318 13.82 7.49 -22.50
CA GLY A 318 14.73 7.72 -23.62
C GLY A 318 16.21 7.59 -23.20
N ASP A 319 16.54 7.99 -21.97
CA ASP A 319 17.84 7.72 -21.34
C ASP A 319 17.86 6.29 -20.76
N SER A 320 18.88 5.52 -21.16
CA SER A 320 19.03 4.10 -20.74
C SER A 320 19.13 3.91 -19.21
N ARG A 321 19.59 4.93 -18.46
CA ARG A 321 19.67 4.91 -16.99
C ARG A 321 18.32 4.68 -16.31
N TYR A 322 17.23 5.06 -16.97
CA TYR A 322 15.86 4.95 -16.43
C TYR A 322 15.07 3.80 -17.05
N ARG A 323 15.70 3.04 -17.95
CA ARG A 323 15.07 1.94 -18.66
C ARG A 323 15.16 0.66 -17.87
N PHE A 324 14.04 -0.03 -17.64
CA PHE A 324 14.01 -1.34 -17.03
C PHE A 324 14.55 -2.39 -18.01
N GLN A 325 15.50 -3.21 -17.57
CA GLN A 325 16.17 -4.19 -18.41
C GLN A 325 15.93 -5.65 -17.98
N ASN A 326 15.51 -5.86 -16.72
CA ASN A 326 15.34 -7.19 -16.14
C ASN A 326 13.97 -7.82 -16.52
N VAL A 327 13.59 -7.74 -17.79
CA VAL A 327 12.30 -8.21 -18.33
C VAL A 327 12.12 -9.73 -18.27
N TYR A 328 13.17 -10.47 -17.96
CA TYR A 328 13.14 -11.93 -17.84
C TYR A 328 12.68 -12.42 -16.47
N LEU A 329 12.59 -11.57 -15.46
CA LEU A 329 12.16 -11.96 -14.13
C LEU A 329 10.68 -12.39 -14.15
N ASP A 330 10.40 -13.60 -13.66
CA ASP A 330 9.09 -14.23 -13.76
C ASP A 330 8.00 -13.47 -13.00
N ASN A 331 8.35 -12.86 -11.87
CA ASN A 331 7.43 -12.09 -11.03
C ASN A 331 7.05 -10.71 -11.60
N VAL A 332 7.71 -10.24 -12.65
CA VAL A 332 7.43 -8.91 -13.24
C VAL A 332 7.08 -8.94 -14.73
N ARG A 333 7.46 -10.02 -15.44
CA ARG A 333 7.27 -10.14 -16.92
C ARG A 333 5.83 -9.86 -17.37
N HIS A 334 4.85 -10.30 -16.61
CA HIS A 334 3.44 -10.12 -16.95
C HIS A 334 2.97 -8.65 -16.86
N LEU A 335 3.73 -7.77 -16.23
CA LEU A 335 3.44 -6.33 -16.12
C LEU A 335 3.86 -5.55 -17.37
N LEU A 336 4.75 -6.13 -18.16
CA LEU A 336 5.37 -5.52 -19.35
C LEU A 336 4.72 -6.07 -20.64
#